data_f9f2d4908fd764b200988abab4cc5d60
#
_entry.id   f9f2d4908fd764b200988abab4cc5d60
#
_cell.length_a   1.000
_cell.length_b   1.000
_cell.length_c   1.000
_cell.angle_alpha   90.00
_cell.angle_beta   90.00
_cell.angle_gamma   90.00
#
_symmetry.space_group_name_H-M   'P 1'
#
loop_
_entity.id
_entity.type
_entity.pdbx_description
1 polymer ?
#
loop_
_entity_poly.entity_id
_entity_poly.type
_entity_poly.pdbx_seq_one_letter_code
_entity_poly.pdbx_strand_id
1 'polypeptide(L)'
;MGCTATDPDRLRPWEIENQAISVDDPPDYGPALPLGEPYRVVRGDTLYSIAFRLGIDFRELAKLNDIEPPYLIKVSQILRTRVDQPRSSQKRTTKVQSATKTVTKTSKPKNKVTKTTAVTKSSQPIGKAEVAGAGQAQSTARWLWPSSGSVVRSFSANLHKGIDIAGRRGEPVTAVAGGKVVYAGTGVTGYGALLIIKHNETYLSAYGHNERLLVEEGSDVKAGQRIATMGSSGTDSVKLHFEIRRRGQPIDPLTLLPKRR
;
A
#
# COMPACT_ATOMS: atom_id res chain seq x y z
N MET A 1 -62.89 14.54 14.76
CA MET A 1 -62.26 14.01 13.52
C MET A 1 -61.01 14.87 13.27
N GLY A 2 -59.88 14.39 13.69
CA GLY A 2 -58.59 15.08 13.51
C GLY A 2 -57.76 14.38 12.46
N CYS A 3 -57.59 15.02 11.31
CA CYS A 3 -56.62 14.59 10.31
C CYS A 3 -55.24 14.97 10.78
N THR A 4 -54.40 13.98 11.10
CA THR A 4 -52.95 14.16 11.30
C THR A 4 -52.32 14.28 9.93
N ALA A 5 -51.84 15.49 9.60
CA ALA A 5 -51.01 15.71 8.44
C ALA A 5 -49.68 14.93 8.63
N THR A 6 -49.41 14.01 7.73
CA THR A 6 -48.14 13.31 7.64
C THR A 6 -47.13 14.29 7.05
N ASP A 7 -46.10 14.62 7.81
CA ASP A 7 -45.00 15.47 7.40
C ASP A 7 -44.24 14.80 6.25
N PRO A 8 -44.21 15.38 5.05
CA PRO A 8 -43.57 14.77 3.87
C PRO A 8 -42.03 14.77 3.94
N ASP A 9 -41.42 15.46 4.90
CA ASP A 9 -39.95 15.60 4.97
C ASP A 9 -39.25 14.62 5.93
N ARG A 10 -39.98 13.68 6.51
CA ARG A 10 -39.40 12.65 7.39
C ARG A 10 -39.18 11.36 6.64
N LEU A 11 -38.13 11.34 5.80
CA LEU A 11 -37.64 10.10 5.18
C LEU A 11 -37.23 9.12 6.28
N ARG A 12 -37.75 7.90 6.20
CA ARG A 12 -37.39 6.84 7.15
C ARG A 12 -35.94 6.40 6.90
N PRO A 13 -35.15 5.99 7.92
CA PRO A 13 -33.75 5.64 7.76
C PRO A 13 -33.46 4.62 6.65
N TRP A 14 -34.39 3.75 6.31
CA TRP A 14 -34.26 2.76 5.24
C TRP A 14 -34.57 3.29 3.83
N GLU A 15 -35.23 4.46 3.71
CA GLU A 15 -35.48 5.14 2.43
C GLU A 15 -34.24 5.92 1.94
N ILE A 16 -33.34 6.25 2.85
CA ILE A 16 -32.07 6.90 2.52
C ILE A 16 -31.09 5.87 1.90
N GLU A 17 -31.26 4.58 2.22
CA GLU A 17 -30.40 3.50 1.74
C GLU A 17 -30.68 3.08 0.29
N ASN A 18 -31.79 3.53 -0.31
CA ASN A 18 -32.24 3.14 -1.65
C ASN A 18 -32.18 4.27 -2.70
N GLN A 19 -31.45 5.35 -2.46
CA GLN A 19 -31.08 6.20 -3.59
C GLN A 19 -30.11 5.41 -4.46
N ALA A 20 -30.63 4.83 -5.53
CA ALA A 20 -29.84 4.16 -6.55
C ALA A 20 -28.80 5.15 -7.06
N ILE A 21 -27.56 4.97 -6.59
CA ILE A 21 -26.40 5.64 -7.17
C ILE A 21 -26.38 5.17 -8.62
N SER A 22 -26.53 6.10 -9.55
CA SER A 22 -26.50 5.81 -10.97
C SER A 22 -25.19 5.06 -11.28
N VAL A 23 -25.30 3.95 -12.02
CA VAL A 23 -24.14 3.12 -12.41
C VAL A 23 -23.13 3.93 -13.23
N ASP A 24 -23.52 5.12 -13.67
CA ASP A 24 -22.73 6.06 -14.47
C ASP A 24 -21.95 7.10 -13.64
N ASP A 25 -22.22 7.21 -12.32
CA ASP A 25 -21.40 8.08 -11.48
C ASP A 25 -20.04 7.44 -11.23
N PRO A 26 -18.95 8.16 -11.52
CA PRO A 26 -17.61 7.66 -11.17
C PRO A 26 -17.56 7.42 -9.66
N PRO A 27 -16.96 6.29 -9.21
CA PRO A 27 -16.80 6.07 -7.78
C PRO A 27 -16.06 7.28 -7.19
N ASP A 28 -16.59 7.81 -6.09
CA ASP A 28 -15.94 8.89 -5.35
C ASP A 28 -14.65 8.36 -4.71
N TYR A 29 -13.55 8.46 -5.45
CA TYR A 29 -12.21 8.15 -4.93
C TYR A 29 -11.73 9.21 -3.92
N GLY A 30 -12.62 10.07 -3.46
CA GLY A 30 -12.31 11.24 -2.65
C GLY A 30 -11.51 12.27 -3.42
N PRO A 31 -11.36 13.48 -2.91
CA PRO A 31 -10.58 14.50 -3.58
C PRO A 31 -9.15 13.99 -3.76
N ALA A 32 -8.67 13.98 -5.01
CA ALA A 32 -7.25 13.81 -5.27
C ALA A 32 -6.51 14.84 -4.41
N LEU A 33 -5.42 14.43 -3.78
CA LEU A 33 -4.61 15.40 -3.04
C LEU A 33 -4.18 16.50 -4.04
N PRO A 34 -4.37 17.77 -3.70
CA PRO A 34 -3.97 18.85 -4.61
C PRO A 34 -2.45 18.79 -4.79
N LEU A 35 -2.03 18.58 -6.04
CA LEU A 35 -0.63 18.74 -6.42
C LEU A 35 -0.25 20.21 -6.23
N GLY A 36 0.80 20.45 -5.48
CA GLY A 36 1.29 21.82 -5.26
C GLY A 36 1.09 22.32 -3.84
N GLU A 37 0.30 21.65 -3.00
CA GLU A 37 0.18 21.99 -1.59
C GLU A 37 1.02 21.07 -0.70
N PRO A 38 1.65 21.59 0.37
CA PRO A 38 2.36 20.76 1.32
C PRO A 38 1.40 19.75 1.98
N TYR A 39 1.78 18.47 1.97
CA TYR A 39 0.97 17.44 2.61
C TYR A 39 1.49 17.11 4.01
N ARG A 40 0.61 17.13 5.00
CA ARG A 40 0.92 16.68 6.36
C ARG A 40 0.61 15.19 6.52
N VAL A 41 1.64 14.41 6.79
CA VAL A 41 1.52 12.95 7.02
C VAL A 41 0.61 12.66 8.21
N VAL A 42 -0.37 11.81 8.02
CA VAL A 42 -1.27 11.32 9.07
C VAL A 42 -0.95 9.86 9.43
N ARG A 43 -1.52 9.39 10.53
CA ARG A 43 -1.34 8.01 10.97
C ARG A 43 -1.89 7.03 9.92
N GLY A 44 -1.11 6.01 9.57
CA GLY A 44 -1.46 5.01 8.56
C GLY A 44 -1.02 5.38 7.14
N ASP A 45 -0.43 6.57 6.93
CA ASP A 45 0.19 6.90 5.66
C ASP A 45 1.53 6.19 5.50
N THR A 46 1.78 5.76 4.26
CA THR A 46 3.13 5.43 3.75
C THR A 46 3.51 6.40 2.65
N LEU A 47 4.79 6.53 2.35
CA LEU A 47 5.22 7.33 1.20
C LEU A 47 4.56 6.85 -0.09
N TYR A 48 4.35 5.52 -0.19
CA TYR A 48 3.69 4.90 -1.34
C TYR A 48 2.21 5.26 -1.44
N SER A 49 1.45 5.25 -0.31
CA SER A 49 0.03 5.63 -0.32
C SER A 49 -0.17 7.10 -0.68
N ILE A 50 0.71 7.98 -0.20
CA ILE A 50 0.67 9.41 -0.53
C ILE A 50 1.00 9.63 -2.01
N ALA A 51 2.08 9.03 -2.52
CA ALA A 51 2.46 9.11 -3.93
C ALA A 51 1.35 8.53 -4.84
N PHE A 52 0.72 7.43 -4.41
CA PHE A 52 -0.40 6.82 -5.09
C PHE A 52 -1.60 7.78 -5.19
N ARG A 53 -1.98 8.47 -4.11
CA ARG A 53 -3.05 9.47 -4.09
C ARG A 53 -2.73 10.66 -4.99
N LEU A 54 -1.48 11.11 -4.99
CA LEU A 54 -0.98 12.21 -5.82
C LEU A 54 -0.83 11.81 -7.29
N GLY A 55 -0.81 10.53 -7.63
CA GLY A 55 -0.56 10.06 -8.99
C GLY A 55 0.86 10.32 -9.49
N ILE A 56 1.85 10.37 -8.58
CA ILE A 56 3.26 10.57 -8.92
C ILE A 56 4.10 9.35 -8.55
N ASP A 57 5.30 9.28 -9.11
CA ASP A 57 6.26 8.23 -8.73
C ASP A 57 6.71 8.43 -7.27
N PHE A 58 6.66 7.38 -6.45
CA PHE A 58 7.07 7.46 -5.04
C PHE A 58 8.54 7.90 -4.87
N ARG A 59 9.42 7.59 -5.85
CA ARG A 59 10.81 8.03 -5.84
C ARG A 59 10.95 9.52 -6.12
N GLU A 60 10.07 10.06 -6.95
CA GLU A 60 9.98 11.49 -7.19
C GLU A 60 9.54 12.21 -5.92
N LEU A 61 8.50 11.71 -5.24
CA LEU A 61 8.09 12.24 -3.94
C LEU A 61 9.21 12.10 -2.89
N ALA A 62 9.91 10.97 -2.84
CA ALA A 62 11.05 10.74 -1.96
C ALA A 62 12.16 11.76 -2.19
N LYS A 63 12.57 11.93 -3.46
CA LYS A 63 13.62 12.87 -3.87
C LYS A 63 13.26 14.33 -3.54
N LEU A 64 12.00 14.72 -3.75
CA LEU A 64 11.52 16.05 -3.39
C LEU A 64 11.67 16.37 -1.91
N ASN A 65 11.65 15.35 -1.06
CA ASN A 65 11.63 15.47 0.39
C ASN A 65 12.91 14.97 1.08
N ASP A 66 13.95 14.65 0.31
CA ASP A 66 15.21 14.12 0.79
C ASP A 66 15.01 12.84 1.65
N ILE A 67 14.10 11.94 1.20
CA ILE A 67 13.77 10.68 1.89
C ILE A 67 14.47 9.53 1.15
N GLU A 68 15.37 8.85 1.86
CA GLU A 68 16.11 7.70 1.33
C GLU A 68 15.42 6.36 1.66
N PRO A 69 15.73 5.28 0.94
CA PRO A 69 15.29 3.94 1.32
C PRO A 69 15.62 3.63 2.79
N PRO A 70 14.75 2.98 3.54
CA PRO A 70 13.50 2.31 3.14
C PRO A 70 12.26 3.21 3.03
N TYR A 71 12.40 4.52 2.79
CA TYR A 71 11.33 5.50 2.55
C TYR A 71 10.40 5.73 3.74
N LEU A 72 10.95 5.72 4.94
CA LEU A 72 10.19 5.93 6.18
C LEU A 72 9.79 7.40 6.32
N ILE A 73 8.53 7.62 6.68
CA ILE A 73 7.96 8.92 6.99
C ILE A 73 7.43 8.94 8.42
N LYS A 74 7.26 10.14 8.99
CA LYS A 74 6.77 10.30 10.36
C LYS A 74 5.44 11.01 10.37
N VAL A 75 4.56 10.64 11.28
CA VAL A 75 3.31 11.37 11.51
C VAL A 75 3.62 12.85 11.79
N SER A 76 2.81 13.74 11.22
CA SER A 76 2.97 15.19 11.23
C SER A 76 4.16 15.73 10.41
N GLN A 77 4.93 14.89 9.74
CA GLN A 77 5.92 15.34 8.76
C GLN A 77 5.21 16.07 7.61
N ILE A 78 5.79 17.18 7.16
CA ILE A 78 5.25 17.93 6.02
C ILE A 78 6.04 17.53 4.79
N LEU A 79 5.34 17.01 3.78
CA LEU A 79 5.91 16.62 2.50
C LEU A 79 5.59 17.66 1.43
N ARG A 80 6.59 18.01 0.64
CA ARG A 80 6.40 18.76 -0.61
C ARG A 80 5.87 17.82 -1.67
N THR A 81 4.89 18.28 -2.45
CA THR A 81 4.26 17.51 -3.51
C THR A 81 4.67 17.98 -4.90
N ARG A 82 5.39 19.12 -5.01
CA ARG A 82 5.98 19.67 -6.24
C ARG A 82 7.34 20.30 -5.97
N VAL A 83 8.12 20.45 -7.04
CA VAL A 83 9.49 20.99 -7.00
C VAL A 83 9.55 22.48 -6.58
N ASP A 84 8.53 23.24 -6.94
CA ASP A 84 8.41 24.68 -6.72
C ASP A 84 7.93 25.08 -5.31
N GLN A 85 7.61 24.09 -4.46
CA GLN A 85 7.21 24.38 -3.08
C GLN A 85 8.41 24.76 -2.21
N PRO A 86 8.29 25.80 -1.38
CA PRO A 86 9.34 26.17 -0.44
C PRO A 86 9.59 25.03 0.56
N ARG A 87 10.85 24.75 0.84
CA ARG A 87 11.23 23.79 1.89
C ARG A 87 10.66 24.30 3.22
N SER A 88 9.71 23.55 3.80
CA SER A 88 9.31 23.82 5.17
C SER A 88 10.53 23.62 6.06
N SER A 89 10.95 24.68 6.75
CA SER A 89 12.07 24.66 7.67
C SER A 89 11.72 23.80 8.89
N GLN A 90 11.71 22.48 8.72
CA GLN A 90 11.85 21.58 9.86
C GLN A 90 13.29 21.69 10.32
N LYS A 91 13.52 22.62 11.27
CA LYS A 91 14.75 22.71 12.05
C LYS A 91 15.08 21.32 12.57
N ARG A 92 16.08 20.66 11.97
CA ARG A 92 16.76 19.53 12.61
C ARG A 92 17.32 20.04 13.93
N THR A 93 16.57 19.85 15.02
CA THR A 93 17.13 19.96 16.35
C THR A 93 17.98 18.72 16.60
N THR A 94 19.11 18.66 15.95
CA THR A 94 20.25 17.87 16.44
C THR A 94 20.80 18.61 17.63
N LYS A 95 20.30 18.28 18.81
CA LYS A 95 20.91 18.69 20.07
C LYS A 95 22.22 17.92 20.20
N VAL A 96 23.29 18.49 19.65
CA VAL A 96 24.65 18.11 19.97
C VAL A 96 24.88 18.57 21.42
N GLN A 97 24.77 17.65 22.35
CA GLN A 97 25.32 17.85 23.68
C GLN A 97 26.82 17.59 23.59
N SER A 98 27.57 18.68 23.46
CA SER A 98 28.97 18.69 23.83
C SER A 98 29.06 18.49 25.34
N ALA A 99 29.48 17.33 25.76
CA ALA A 99 29.98 17.11 27.11
C ALA A 99 31.49 17.01 27.07
N THR A 100 32.09 17.94 27.75
CA THR A 100 33.50 18.23 27.98
C THR A 100 34.20 17.04 28.64
N LYS A 101 35.45 16.86 28.21
CA LYS A 101 36.45 15.94 28.77
C LYS A 101 36.58 15.99 30.29
N THR A 102 36.68 14.82 30.91
CA THR A 102 37.63 14.65 32.02
C THR A 102 38.27 13.28 31.93
N VAL A 103 39.58 13.29 31.88
CA VAL A 103 40.50 12.15 31.84
C VAL A 103 40.64 11.65 33.26
N THR A 104 40.49 10.33 33.49
CA THR A 104 41.22 9.67 34.58
C THR A 104 41.56 8.24 34.15
N LYS A 105 42.86 7.95 34.17
CA LYS A 105 43.48 6.65 34.05
C LYS A 105 43.18 5.80 35.27
N THR A 106 42.96 4.48 35.16
CA THR A 106 43.80 3.48 35.82
C THR A 106 43.23 2.05 35.67
N SER A 107 44.14 1.18 35.26
CA SER A 107 44.38 -0.23 35.64
C SER A 107 43.41 -1.35 35.24
N LYS A 108 44.01 -2.22 34.45
CA LYS A 108 43.74 -3.66 34.26
C LYS A 108 44.03 -4.44 35.55
N PRO A 109 43.36 -5.58 35.83
CA PRO A 109 44.11 -6.80 35.64
C PRO A 109 43.34 -7.97 34.97
N LYS A 110 44.18 -8.87 34.45
CA LYS A 110 43.92 -10.20 33.90
C LYS A 110 43.38 -11.20 34.98
N ASN A 111 42.57 -12.17 34.54
CA ASN A 111 42.70 -13.60 34.85
C ASN A 111 41.70 -14.36 33.95
N LYS A 112 42.15 -15.27 33.14
CA LYS A 112 42.70 -16.59 33.15
C LYS A 112 41.60 -17.68 33.24
N VAL A 113 41.40 -18.29 32.07
CA VAL A 113 41.19 -19.71 31.72
C VAL A 113 40.63 -20.66 32.80
N THR A 114 39.53 -21.34 32.43
CA THR A 114 39.41 -22.79 32.70
C THR A 114 38.62 -23.47 31.57
N LYS A 115 39.21 -24.53 31.08
CA LYS A 115 38.83 -25.50 30.09
C LYS A 115 38.17 -26.68 30.80
N THR A 116 37.07 -27.26 30.34
CA THR A 116 36.75 -28.69 30.46
C THR A 116 35.60 -29.04 29.51
N THR A 117 35.89 -29.73 28.47
CA THR A 117 35.72 -31.13 28.07
C THR A 117 34.30 -31.55 27.73
N ALA A 118 34.06 -31.68 26.45
CA ALA A 118 33.55 -32.71 25.57
C ALA A 118 32.58 -33.79 26.14
N VAL A 119 31.51 -34.11 25.34
CA VAL A 119 31.19 -35.46 24.89
C VAL A 119 30.06 -35.43 23.84
N THR A 120 30.40 -35.86 22.65
CA THR A 120 29.85 -36.88 21.74
C THR A 120 28.55 -36.65 20.96
N LYS A 121 28.76 -36.51 19.64
CA LYS A 121 28.13 -37.11 18.47
C LYS A 121 26.62 -37.43 18.45
N SER A 122 25.90 -36.79 17.52
CA SER A 122 25.18 -37.55 16.50
C SER A 122 25.05 -36.68 15.23
N SER A 123 25.60 -37.20 14.17
CA SER A 123 25.64 -36.67 12.83
C SER A 123 24.42 -37.09 12.04
N GLN A 124 23.67 -36.14 11.46
CA GLN A 124 23.05 -36.35 10.14
C GLN A 124 23.02 -35.03 9.37
N PRO A 125 23.30 -35.02 8.08
CA PRO A 125 23.41 -33.80 7.28
C PRO A 125 22.03 -33.38 6.77
N ILE A 126 21.55 -32.24 7.27
CA ILE A 126 20.44 -31.54 6.67
C ILE A 126 21.02 -30.67 5.55
N GLY A 127 20.46 -30.88 4.35
CA GLY A 127 20.90 -30.24 3.13
C GLY A 127 21.06 -28.74 3.22
N LYS A 128 22.09 -28.24 2.57
CA LYS A 128 22.33 -26.84 2.27
C LYS A 128 21.07 -26.21 1.66
N ALA A 129 20.35 -25.42 2.46
CA ALA A 129 19.49 -24.42 1.91
C ALA A 129 20.42 -23.30 1.41
N GLU A 130 20.60 -23.22 0.12
CA GLU A 130 21.21 -22.08 -0.54
C GLU A 130 20.40 -20.84 -0.15
N VAL A 131 21.06 -19.95 0.56
CA VAL A 131 20.63 -18.57 0.74
C VAL A 131 20.79 -17.91 -0.64
N ALA A 132 19.76 -18.01 -1.47
CA ALA A 132 19.70 -17.31 -2.73
C ALA A 132 19.60 -15.80 -2.42
N GLY A 133 20.62 -15.08 -2.84
CA GLY A 133 20.89 -13.68 -2.58
C GLY A 133 19.73 -12.75 -2.91
N ALA A 134 19.56 -11.77 -2.04
CA ALA A 134 18.81 -10.56 -2.29
C ALA A 134 19.33 -9.88 -3.57
N GLY A 135 18.41 -9.51 -4.48
CA GLY A 135 18.75 -8.58 -5.54
C GLY A 135 18.56 -9.07 -6.97
N GLN A 136 17.54 -9.90 -7.26
CA GLN A 136 17.12 -10.04 -8.64
C GLN A 136 15.93 -9.11 -8.88
N ALA A 137 16.12 -8.12 -9.78
CA ALA A 137 15.04 -7.44 -10.46
C ALA A 137 14.15 -8.53 -11.08
N GLN A 138 13.08 -8.90 -10.36
CA GLN A 138 12.14 -9.88 -10.86
C GLN A 138 11.51 -9.27 -12.10
N SER A 139 11.90 -9.78 -13.26
CA SER A 139 11.24 -9.45 -14.50
C SER A 139 9.76 -9.80 -14.30
N THR A 140 8.87 -8.86 -14.58
CA THR A 140 7.42 -9.06 -14.59
C THR A 140 7.03 -9.99 -15.74
N ALA A 141 7.73 -11.10 -15.90
CA ALA A 141 7.70 -11.94 -17.08
C ALA A 141 6.32 -12.56 -17.35
N ARG A 142 5.42 -12.61 -16.37
CA ARG A 142 4.06 -13.09 -16.56
C ARG A 142 3.11 -12.55 -15.50
N TRP A 143 2.27 -11.59 -15.89
CA TRP A 143 1.16 -11.12 -15.08
C TRP A 143 0.06 -12.20 -15.02
N LEU A 144 -0.57 -12.35 -13.85
CA LEU A 144 -1.71 -13.24 -13.63
C LEU A 144 -2.97 -12.40 -13.40
N TRP A 145 -4.13 -12.99 -13.59
CA TRP A 145 -5.38 -12.35 -13.19
C TRP A 145 -5.50 -12.31 -11.67
N PRO A 146 -5.97 -11.18 -11.08
CA PRO A 146 -6.13 -11.06 -9.63
C PRO A 146 -7.34 -11.82 -9.09
N SER A 147 -8.33 -12.13 -9.94
CA SER A 147 -9.50 -12.95 -9.63
C SER A 147 -10.08 -13.58 -10.89
N SER A 148 -11.02 -14.52 -10.74
CA SER A 148 -11.65 -15.27 -11.86
C SER A 148 -12.82 -14.52 -12.51
N GLY A 149 -13.39 -13.49 -11.86
CA GLY A 149 -14.61 -12.80 -12.30
C GLY A 149 -14.44 -12.02 -13.61
N SER A 150 -15.55 -11.67 -14.27
CA SER A 150 -15.56 -10.86 -15.49
C SER A 150 -15.25 -9.37 -15.19
N VAL A 151 -14.68 -8.67 -16.16
CA VAL A 151 -14.51 -7.21 -16.08
C VAL A 151 -15.88 -6.57 -16.31
N VAL A 152 -16.35 -5.81 -15.34
CA VAL A 152 -17.65 -5.10 -15.37
C VAL A 152 -17.48 -3.59 -15.58
N ARG A 153 -16.28 -3.06 -15.34
CA ARG A 153 -15.93 -1.68 -15.66
C ARG A 153 -14.51 -1.63 -16.19
N SER A 154 -14.32 -0.96 -17.32
CA SER A 154 -13.04 -0.82 -17.99
C SER A 154 -12.27 0.40 -17.52
N PHE A 155 -10.97 0.39 -17.74
CA PHE A 155 -10.08 1.53 -17.50
C PHE A 155 -10.49 2.75 -18.35
N SER A 156 -10.38 3.92 -17.72
CA SER A 156 -10.53 5.22 -18.39
C SER A 156 -9.56 6.21 -17.75
N ALA A 157 -8.66 6.77 -18.53
CA ALA A 157 -7.60 7.64 -18.03
C ALA A 157 -8.11 8.80 -17.14
N ASN A 158 -9.30 9.31 -17.44
CA ASN A 158 -9.88 10.47 -16.75
C ASN A 158 -10.91 10.11 -15.67
N LEU A 159 -11.61 8.97 -15.82
CA LEU A 159 -12.76 8.65 -14.98
C LEU A 159 -12.55 7.43 -14.10
N HIS A 160 -11.73 6.47 -14.51
CA HIS A 160 -11.59 5.20 -13.81
C HIS A 160 -10.17 4.64 -13.94
N LYS A 161 -9.39 4.78 -12.88
CA LYS A 161 -7.94 4.54 -12.87
C LYS A 161 -7.51 3.06 -12.99
N GLY A 162 -8.49 2.14 -13.07
CA GLY A 162 -8.27 0.70 -13.14
C GLY A 162 -9.38 -0.03 -13.87
N ILE A 163 -9.59 -1.28 -13.51
CA ILE A 163 -10.74 -2.10 -13.93
C ILE A 163 -11.47 -2.60 -12.70
N ASP A 164 -12.81 -2.73 -12.80
CA ASP A 164 -13.59 -3.44 -11.79
C ASP A 164 -13.89 -4.86 -12.26
N ILE A 165 -13.67 -5.82 -11.40
CA ILE A 165 -13.88 -7.24 -11.66
C ILE A 165 -14.98 -7.74 -10.74
N ALA A 166 -16.07 -8.26 -11.34
CA ALA A 166 -17.19 -8.83 -10.61
C ALA A 166 -16.78 -10.10 -9.86
N GLY A 167 -17.47 -10.38 -8.77
CA GLY A 167 -17.29 -11.61 -8.01
C GLY A 167 -18.23 -11.68 -6.83
N ARG A 168 -17.99 -12.64 -5.94
CA ARG A 168 -18.78 -12.86 -4.73
C ARG A 168 -17.98 -12.43 -3.51
N ARG A 169 -18.68 -11.97 -2.47
CA ARG A 169 -18.05 -11.67 -1.18
C ARG A 169 -17.25 -12.88 -0.68
N GLY A 170 -16.02 -12.63 -0.27
CA GLY A 170 -15.12 -13.67 0.21
C GLY A 170 -14.32 -14.42 -0.86
N GLU A 171 -14.57 -14.19 -2.15
CA GLU A 171 -13.76 -14.79 -3.22
C GLU A 171 -12.28 -14.39 -3.09
N PRO A 172 -11.37 -15.29 -3.48
CA PRO A 172 -9.94 -15.02 -3.37
C PRO A 172 -9.51 -13.89 -4.30
N VAL A 173 -8.73 -12.96 -3.74
CA VAL A 173 -7.93 -11.98 -4.50
C VAL A 173 -6.48 -12.39 -4.42
N THR A 174 -5.81 -12.49 -5.57
CA THR A 174 -4.43 -12.98 -5.69
C THR A 174 -3.48 -11.93 -6.25
N ALA A 175 -2.22 -12.00 -5.85
CA ALA A 175 -1.18 -11.11 -6.37
C ALA A 175 -0.92 -11.42 -7.85
N VAL A 176 -1.00 -10.42 -8.70
CA VAL A 176 -0.79 -10.55 -10.16
C VAL A 176 0.65 -10.89 -10.53
N ALA A 177 1.60 -10.54 -9.68
CA ALA A 177 3.03 -10.82 -9.79
C ALA A 177 3.66 -10.85 -8.40
N GLY A 178 4.87 -11.39 -8.26
CA GLY A 178 5.62 -11.32 -7.01
C GLY A 178 6.03 -9.88 -6.67
N GLY A 179 6.18 -9.57 -5.38
CA GLY A 179 6.57 -8.24 -4.94
C GLY A 179 6.49 -8.05 -3.43
N LYS A 180 6.60 -6.81 -3.01
CA LYS A 180 6.49 -6.41 -1.60
C LYS A 180 5.22 -5.58 -1.38
N VAL A 181 4.46 -5.90 -0.33
CA VAL A 181 3.33 -5.08 0.11
C VAL A 181 3.87 -3.77 0.68
N VAL A 182 3.51 -2.66 0.07
CA VAL A 182 3.97 -1.31 0.46
C VAL A 182 2.86 -0.46 1.07
N TYR A 183 1.64 -0.98 1.08
CA TYR A 183 0.51 -0.42 1.78
C TYR A 183 -0.55 -1.50 2.01
N ALA A 184 -1.12 -1.53 3.22
CA ALA A 184 -2.25 -2.39 3.60
C ALA A 184 -3.15 -1.62 4.59
N GLY A 185 -4.31 -1.13 4.15
CA GLY A 185 -5.16 -0.32 5.04
C GLY A 185 -6.39 0.27 4.37
N THR A 186 -7.11 1.13 5.11
CA THR A 186 -8.35 1.78 4.67
C THR A 186 -8.22 3.31 4.57
N GLY A 187 -7.01 3.86 4.73
CA GLY A 187 -6.76 5.30 4.79
C GLY A 187 -6.80 6.03 3.43
N VAL A 188 -6.96 5.31 2.32
CA VAL A 188 -7.08 5.92 0.98
C VAL A 188 -8.55 5.99 0.61
N THR A 189 -9.11 7.21 0.67
CA THR A 189 -10.54 7.46 0.39
C THR A 189 -10.93 6.91 -0.97
N GLY A 190 -12.11 6.29 -1.06
CA GLY A 190 -12.67 5.73 -2.30
C GLY A 190 -12.18 4.32 -2.66
N TYR A 191 -11.16 3.79 -1.97
CA TYR A 191 -10.63 2.45 -2.26
C TYR A 191 -11.06 1.39 -1.23
N GLY A 192 -11.67 1.81 -0.10
CA GLY A 192 -11.99 0.90 0.99
C GLY A 192 -10.73 0.22 1.56
N ALA A 193 -10.82 -1.07 1.85
CA ALA A 193 -9.67 -1.87 2.26
C ALA A 193 -8.77 -2.12 1.03
N LEU A 194 -7.61 -1.46 1.02
CA LEU A 194 -6.67 -1.38 -0.10
C LEU A 194 -5.36 -2.09 0.22
N LEU A 195 -4.88 -2.87 -0.75
CA LEU A 195 -3.50 -3.34 -0.82
C LEU A 195 -2.77 -2.68 -1.98
N ILE A 196 -1.51 -2.27 -1.77
CA ILE A 196 -0.61 -1.87 -2.84
C ILE A 196 0.64 -2.75 -2.77
N ILE A 197 0.97 -3.38 -3.90
CA ILE A 197 2.15 -4.24 -4.06
C ILE A 197 3.14 -3.57 -5.01
N LYS A 198 4.37 -3.40 -4.56
CA LYS A 198 5.50 -2.99 -5.39
C LYS A 198 6.13 -4.23 -6.00
N HIS A 199 6.06 -4.36 -7.32
CA HIS A 199 6.66 -5.47 -8.05
C HIS A 199 8.13 -5.20 -8.40
N ASN A 200 8.41 -3.97 -8.78
CA ASN A 200 9.76 -3.48 -9.07
C ASN A 200 9.79 -1.94 -9.04
N GLU A 201 10.85 -1.32 -9.53
CA GLU A 201 10.99 0.14 -9.55
C GLU A 201 10.05 0.84 -10.54
N THR A 202 9.37 0.09 -11.40
CA THR A 202 8.51 0.64 -12.45
C THR A 202 7.03 0.40 -12.17
N TYR A 203 6.68 -0.76 -11.59
CA TYR A 203 5.30 -1.22 -11.51
C TYR A 203 4.81 -1.44 -10.08
N LEU A 204 3.62 -0.90 -9.83
CA LEU A 204 2.79 -1.18 -8.66
C LEU A 204 1.47 -1.80 -9.12
N SER A 205 0.88 -2.65 -8.29
CA SER A 205 -0.54 -3.03 -8.42
C SER A 205 -1.31 -2.64 -7.19
N ALA A 206 -2.59 -2.32 -7.36
CA ALA A 206 -3.50 -1.95 -6.29
C ALA A 206 -4.77 -2.78 -6.36
N TYR A 207 -5.27 -3.17 -5.18
CA TYR A 207 -6.43 -4.05 -4.99
C TYR A 207 -7.36 -3.40 -3.97
N GLY A 208 -8.46 -2.83 -4.45
CA GLY A 208 -9.45 -2.09 -3.64
C GLY A 208 -10.73 -2.88 -3.37
N HIS A 209 -11.55 -2.36 -2.47
CA HIS A 209 -12.84 -2.86 -2.04
C HIS A 209 -12.81 -4.25 -1.40
N ASN A 210 -11.65 -4.63 -0.83
CA ASN A 210 -11.50 -5.93 -0.19
C ASN A 210 -12.39 -6.03 1.06
N GLU A 211 -12.83 -7.25 1.37
CA GLU A 211 -13.49 -7.59 2.63
C GLU A 211 -12.45 -7.74 3.76
N ARG A 212 -11.40 -8.50 3.47
CA ARG A 212 -10.31 -8.79 4.41
C ARG A 212 -8.97 -8.77 3.69
N LEU A 213 -7.98 -8.12 4.30
CA LEU A 213 -6.59 -8.20 3.90
C LEU A 213 -5.96 -9.39 4.61
N LEU A 214 -5.20 -10.22 3.89
CA LEU A 214 -4.59 -11.46 4.40
C LEU A 214 -3.06 -11.35 4.51
N VAL A 215 -2.51 -10.20 4.11
CA VAL A 215 -1.10 -9.87 4.19
C VAL A 215 -0.96 -8.47 4.78
N GLU A 216 0.18 -8.20 5.39
CA GLU A 216 0.48 -6.94 6.05
C GLU A 216 1.51 -6.15 5.25
N GLU A 217 1.61 -4.85 5.53
CA GLU A 217 2.67 -4.00 5.00
C GLU A 217 4.05 -4.56 5.33
N GLY A 218 4.96 -4.50 4.36
CA GLY A 218 6.31 -5.08 4.47
C GLY A 218 6.42 -6.55 4.06
N SER A 219 5.30 -7.27 3.91
CA SER A 219 5.29 -8.69 3.50
C SER A 219 5.78 -8.86 2.06
N ASP A 220 6.57 -9.91 1.81
CA ASP A 220 6.89 -10.36 0.46
C ASP A 220 5.83 -11.35 -0.02
N VAL A 221 5.34 -11.18 -1.24
CA VAL A 221 4.30 -12.03 -1.85
C VAL A 221 4.77 -12.61 -3.18
N LYS A 222 4.26 -13.80 -3.48
CA LYS A 222 4.51 -14.52 -4.76
C LYS A 222 3.37 -14.28 -5.74
N ALA A 223 3.65 -14.39 -7.04
CA ALA A 223 2.62 -14.38 -8.07
C ALA A 223 1.59 -15.49 -7.79
N GLY A 224 0.29 -15.16 -7.88
CA GLY A 224 -0.82 -16.08 -7.58
C GLY A 224 -1.09 -16.33 -6.09
N GLN A 225 -0.28 -15.78 -5.19
CA GLN A 225 -0.55 -15.88 -3.76
C GLN A 225 -1.85 -15.16 -3.40
N ARG A 226 -2.70 -15.81 -2.60
CA ARG A 226 -3.90 -15.16 -2.04
C ARG A 226 -3.48 -14.07 -1.06
N ILE A 227 -3.92 -12.85 -1.32
CA ILE A 227 -3.52 -11.64 -0.55
C ILE A 227 -4.70 -10.97 0.13
N ALA A 228 -5.92 -11.19 -0.37
CA ALA A 228 -7.13 -10.63 0.20
C ALA A 228 -8.35 -11.49 -0.16
N THR A 229 -9.51 -11.07 0.34
CA THR A 229 -10.82 -11.56 -0.09
C THR A 229 -11.62 -10.41 -0.67
N MET A 230 -12.37 -10.67 -1.76
CA MET A 230 -13.23 -9.68 -2.41
C MET A 230 -14.37 -9.25 -1.50
N GLY A 231 -14.69 -7.97 -1.50
CA GLY A 231 -15.76 -7.38 -0.70
C GLY A 231 -16.43 -6.20 -1.37
N SER A 232 -16.98 -5.33 -0.54
CA SER A 232 -17.60 -4.07 -0.95
C SER A 232 -17.22 -2.92 -0.03
N SER A 233 -16.03 -2.95 0.58
CA SER A 233 -15.58 -1.86 1.44
C SER A 233 -15.40 -0.57 0.65
N GLY A 234 -16.03 0.52 1.09
CA GLY A 234 -15.98 1.82 0.42
C GLY A 234 -16.69 1.89 -0.94
N THR A 235 -17.60 0.94 -1.23
CA THR A 235 -18.43 0.92 -2.44
C THR A 235 -19.76 0.21 -2.16
N ASP A 236 -20.73 0.38 -3.04
CA ASP A 236 -22.09 -0.15 -2.95
C ASP A 236 -22.26 -1.61 -3.39
N SER A 237 -21.30 -2.14 -4.16
CA SER A 237 -21.39 -3.46 -4.77
C SER A 237 -20.14 -4.31 -4.53
N VAL A 238 -20.33 -5.65 -4.50
CA VAL A 238 -19.21 -6.59 -4.37
C VAL A 238 -18.42 -6.64 -5.66
N LYS A 239 -17.17 -6.19 -5.59
CA LYS A 239 -16.24 -6.15 -6.73
C LYS A 239 -14.81 -6.04 -6.25
N LEU A 240 -13.88 -6.35 -7.13
CA LEU A 240 -12.48 -5.99 -6.97
C LEU A 240 -12.18 -4.79 -7.87
N HIS A 241 -11.78 -3.66 -7.28
CA HIS A 241 -11.13 -2.59 -8.02
C HIS A 241 -9.65 -2.91 -8.17
N PHE A 242 -9.17 -3.00 -9.42
CA PHE A 242 -7.80 -3.40 -9.70
C PHE A 242 -7.10 -2.39 -10.60
N GLU A 243 -5.94 -1.89 -10.14
CA GLU A 243 -5.08 -0.98 -10.90
C GLU A 243 -3.70 -1.56 -11.13
N ILE A 244 -3.09 -1.19 -12.26
CA ILE A 244 -1.65 -1.27 -12.47
C ILE A 244 -1.15 0.14 -12.70
N ARG A 245 -0.07 0.50 -12.00
CA ARG A 245 0.59 1.79 -12.19
C ARG A 245 2.02 1.61 -12.67
N ARG A 246 2.37 2.40 -13.64
CA ARG A 246 3.73 2.49 -14.18
C ARG A 246 4.31 3.86 -13.82
N ARG A 247 5.34 3.86 -12.95
CA ARG A 247 5.95 5.11 -12.43
C ARG A 247 4.92 6.08 -11.85
N GLY A 248 4.05 5.56 -10.99
CA GLY A 248 2.97 6.31 -10.35
C GLY A 248 1.72 6.54 -11.19
N GLN A 249 1.82 6.52 -12.52
CA GLN A 249 0.70 6.76 -13.42
C GLN A 249 -0.13 5.50 -13.67
N PRO A 250 -1.47 5.57 -13.54
CA PRO A 250 -2.35 4.46 -13.86
C PRO A 250 -2.30 4.13 -15.36
N ILE A 251 -2.27 2.86 -15.67
CA ILE A 251 -2.32 2.32 -17.04
C ILE A 251 -3.42 1.28 -17.14
N ASP A 252 -3.94 1.07 -18.36
CA ASP A 252 -4.94 0.02 -18.59
C ASP A 252 -4.36 -1.36 -18.22
N PRO A 253 -4.90 -2.03 -17.18
CA PRO A 253 -4.41 -3.33 -16.76
C PRO A 253 -4.50 -4.41 -17.84
N LEU A 254 -5.48 -4.28 -18.76
CA LEU A 254 -5.69 -5.26 -19.83
C LEU A 254 -4.54 -5.30 -20.84
N THR A 255 -3.68 -4.28 -20.86
CA THR A 255 -2.46 -4.27 -21.71
C THR A 255 -1.37 -5.19 -21.19
N LEU A 256 -1.40 -5.56 -19.93
CA LEU A 256 -0.40 -6.42 -19.28
C LEU A 256 -0.97 -7.79 -18.87
N LEU A 257 -2.26 -7.86 -18.56
CA LEU A 257 -2.91 -9.11 -18.18
C LEU A 257 -3.04 -10.05 -19.40
N PRO A 258 -2.91 -11.38 -19.20
CA PRO A 258 -3.11 -12.33 -20.28
C PRO A 258 -4.55 -12.30 -20.80
N LYS A 259 -4.74 -12.49 -22.10
CA LYS A 259 -6.09 -12.60 -22.68
C LYS A 259 -6.84 -13.74 -21.98
N ARG A 260 -8.08 -13.47 -21.55
CA ARG A 260 -8.98 -14.54 -21.09
C ARG A 260 -9.45 -15.34 -22.29
N ARG A 261 -9.39 -16.64 -22.16
CA ARG A 261 -9.96 -17.58 -23.13
C ARG A 261 -11.43 -17.77 -22.87
#